data_4f68c0e3d30f9f05f5f8ce6d3c23df0c
#
_entry.id   4f68c0e3d30f9f05f5f8ce6d3c23df0c
#
_cell.length_a   1.000
_cell.length_b   1.000
_cell.length_c   1.000
_cell.angle_alpha   90.00
_cell.angle_beta   90.00
_cell.angle_gamma   90.00
#
_symmetry.space_group_name_H-M   'P 1'
#
loop_
_entity.id
_entity.type
_entity.pdbx_description
1 polymer ?
#
loop_
_entity_poly.entity_id
_entity_poly.type
_entity_poly.pdbx_seq_one_letter_code
_entity_poly.pdbx_strand_id
1 'polypeptide(L)' 'MKYKIRDLLARFHHTQNDLAELLGITYQSVSIKINGRKDFTQSEIYKIIVCYNLTPEEVVDIFFSVEDRFTE' A
#
# COMPACT_ATOMS: atom_id res chain seq x y z
N MET A 1 -2.25 -10.96 -5.17
CA MET A 1 -1.16 -10.06 -5.53
C MET A 1 -0.70 -9.28 -4.30
N LYS A 2 0.59 -9.21 -4.10
CA LYS A 2 1.14 -8.43 -2.98
C LYS A 2 1.46 -7.02 -3.43
N TYR A 3 1.23 -6.08 -2.54
CA TYR A 3 1.57 -4.68 -2.80
C TYR A 3 2.97 -4.39 -2.28
N LYS A 4 3.65 -3.46 -2.94
CA LYS A 4 5.02 -3.07 -2.55
C LYS A 4 5.01 -2.03 -1.44
N ILE A 5 4.09 -2.19 -0.50
CA ILE A 5 3.91 -1.25 0.60
C ILE A 5 5.04 -1.37 1.62
N ARG A 6 5.56 -2.59 1.82
CA ARG A 6 6.61 -2.78 2.83
C ARG A 6 7.85 -1.97 2.52
N ASP A 7 8.22 -1.89 1.23
CA ASP A 7 9.37 -1.08 0.84
C ASP A 7 9.11 0.39 1.10
N LEU A 8 7.88 0.85 0.85
CA LEU A 8 7.51 2.22 1.12
C LEU A 8 7.62 2.54 2.61
N LEU A 9 7.07 1.68 3.46
CA LEU A 9 7.11 1.88 4.90
C LEU A 9 8.55 1.91 5.42
N ALA A 10 9.38 0.99 4.92
CA ALA A 10 10.79 0.95 5.33
C ALA A 10 11.51 2.24 4.96
N ARG A 11 11.20 2.79 3.80
CA ARG A 11 11.83 4.02 3.33
C ARG A 11 11.54 5.21 4.25
N PHE A 12 10.36 5.21 4.87
CA PHE A 12 9.96 6.27 5.80
C PHE A 12 10.12 5.87 7.27
N HIS A 13 10.71 4.70 7.53
CA HIS A 13 10.88 4.18 8.88
C HIS A 13 9.56 4.02 9.62
N HIS A 14 8.52 3.63 8.89
CA HIS A 14 7.20 3.38 9.46
C HIS A 14 6.95 1.89 9.61
N THR A 15 6.12 1.55 10.58
CA THR A 15 5.68 0.17 10.79
C THR A 15 4.28 -0.01 10.20
N GLN A 16 3.81 -1.26 10.17
CA GLN A 16 2.44 -1.53 9.75
C GLN A 16 1.43 -0.92 10.73
N ASN A 17 1.80 -0.78 12.00
CA ASN A 17 0.96 -0.09 12.96
C ASN A 17 0.80 1.40 12.59
N ASP A 18 1.88 2.02 12.15
CA ASP A 18 1.82 3.41 11.72
C ASP A 18 0.85 3.56 10.55
N LEU A 19 0.90 2.64 9.61
CA LEU A 19 -0.02 2.66 8.48
C LEU A 19 -1.46 2.43 8.93
N ALA A 20 -1.67 1.52 9.87
CA ALA A 20 -3.00 1.25 10.39
C ALA A 20 -3.61 2.51 11.00
N GLU A 21 -2.82 3.24 11.78
CA GLU A 21 -3.27 4.49 12.38
C GLU A 21 -3.61 5.54 11.31
N LEU A 22 -2.76 5.64 10.30
CA LEU A 22 -2.99 6.57 9.20
C LEU A 22 -4.31 6.28 8.49
N LEU A 23 -4.60 5.02 8.27
CA LEU A 23 -5.78 4.61 7.53
C LEU A 23 -7.03 4.46 8.41
N GLY A 24 -6.85 4.46 9.73
CA GLY A 24 -7.97 4.29 10.65
C GLY A 24 -8.52 2.87 10.67
N ILE A 25 -7.68 1.88 10.42
CA ILE A 25 -8.07 0.47 10.41
C ILE A 25 -7.16 -0.32 11.34
N THR A 26 -7.48 -1.59 11.55
CA THR A 26 -6.70 -2.42 12.45
C THR A 26 -5.40 -2.90 11.79
N TYR A 27 -4.45 -3.28 12.63
CA TYR A 27 -3.21 -3.88 12.15
C TYR A 27 -3.49 -5.13 11.30
N GLN A 28 -4.45 -5.95 11.73
CA GLN A 28 -4.78 -7.16 10.98
C GLN A 28 -5.30 -6.81 9.59
N SER A 29 -6.13 -5.78 9.49
CA SER A 29 -6.63 -5.34 8.18
C SER A 29 -5.51 -4.88 7.28
N VAL A 30 -4.55 -4.13 7.82
CA VAL A 30 -3.39 -3.69 7.04
C VAL A 30 -2.60 -4.89 6.55
N SER A 31 -2.34 -5.85 7.43
CA SER A 31 -1.56 -7.03 7.10
C SER A 31 -2.21 -7.83 5.97
N ILE A 32 -3.52 -8.01 6.06
CA ILE A 32 -4.28 -8.75 5.04
C ILE A 32 -4.17 -8.05 3.70
N LYS A 33 -4.26 -6.72 3.69
CA LYS A 33 -4.21 -5.94 2.45
C LYS A 33 -2.80 -5.92 1.86
N ILE A 34 -1.78 -5.77 2.69
CA ILE A 34 -0.40 -5.80 2.21
C ILE A 34 -0.07 -7.14 1.55
N ASN A 35 -0.61 -8.22 2.09
CA ASN A 35 -0.37 -9.55 1.54
C ASN A 35 -1.22 -9.86 0.31
N GLY A 36 -2.07 -8.92 -0.10
CA GLY A 36 -2.84 -9.06 -1.34
C GLY A 36 -4.10 -9.91 -1.22
N ARG A 37 -4.49 -10.25 0.01
CA ARG A 37 -5.72 -11.01 0.23
C ARG A 37 -6.96 -10.14 0.15
N LYS A 38 -6.80 -8.85 0.34
CA LYS A 38 -7.86 -7.88 0.26
C LYS A 38 -7.31 -6.61 -0.32
N ASP A 39 -8.10 -5.94 -1.13
CA ASP A 39 -7.64 -4.72 -1.79
C ASP A 39 -7.71 -3.53 -0.85
N PHE A 40 -6.79 -2.58 -1.05
CA PHE A 40 -6.94 -1.26 -0.44
C PHE A 40 -8.10 -0.56 -1.10
N THR A 41 -8.90 0.16 -0.31
CA THR A 41 -9.96 0.97 -0.86
C THR A 41 -9.38 2.19 -1.57
N GLN A 42 -10.18 2.80 -2.43
CA GLN A 42 -9.77 4.02 -3.11
C GLN A 42 -9.38 5.11 -2.12
N SER A 43 -10.16 5.24 -1.06
CA SER A 43 -9.89 6.22 -0.01
C SER A 43 -8.57 5.96 0.69
N GLU A 44 -8.27 4.69 0.96
CA GLU A 44 -7.02 4.31 1.62
C GLU A 44 -5.83 4.61 0.72
N ILE A 45 -5.94 4.27 -0.56
CA ILE A 45 -4.88 4.56 -1.54
C ILE A 45 -4.64 6.07 -1.59
N TYR A 46 -5.69 6.86 -1.62
CA TYR A 46 -5.57 8.31 -1.65
C TYR A 46 -4.79 8.83 -0.43
N LYS A 47 -5.13 8.33 0.76
CA LYS A 47 -4.44 8.75 1.97
C LYS A 47 -2.95 8.41 1.92
N ILE A 48 -2.62 7.25 1.39
CA ILE A 48 -1.22 6.83 1.26
C ILE A 48 -0.49 7.74 0.28
N ILE A 49 -1.10 8.03 -0.86
CA ILE A 49 -0.50 8.92 -1.85
C ILE A 49 -0.19 10.29 -1.26
N VAL A 50 -1.15 10.86 -0.54
CA VAL A 50 -0.99 12.19 0.03
C VAL A 50 0.04 12.17 1.16
N CYS A 51 -0.07 11.20 2.05
CA CYS A 51 0.81 11.12 3.23
C CYS A 51 2.27 10.95 2.84
N TYR A 52 2.54 10.09 1.87
CA TYR A 52 3.90 9.79 1.45
C TYR A 52 4.34 10.55 0.21
N ASN A 53 3.49 11.44 -0.29
CA ASN A 53 3.79 12.31 -1.43
C ASN A 53 4.29 11.51 -2.62
N LEU A 54 3.52 10.51 -3.01
CA LEU A 54 3.90 9.59 -4.08
C LEU A 54 3.73 10.22 -5.45
N THR A 55 4.67 9.91 -6.35
CA THR A 55 4.52 10.29 -7.76
C THR A 55 3.59 9.29 -8.45
N PRO A 56 3.05 9.65 -9.64
CA PRO A 56 2.23 8.69 -10.38
C PRO A 56 2.94 7.37 -10.67
N GLU A 57 4.23 7.43 -10.98
CA GLU A 57 5.01 6.23 -11.22
C GLU A 57 5.09 5.34 -9.99
N GLU A 58 5.27 5.95 -8.83
CA GLU A 58 5.31 5.21 -7.59
C GLU A 58 3.98 4.55 -7.27
N VAL A 59 2.88 5.25 -7.55
CA VAL A 59 1.55 4.70 -7.34
C VAL A 59 1.35 3.46 -8.18
N VAL A 60 1.71 3.54 -9.46
CA VAL A 60 1.59 2.39 -10.36
C VAL A 60 2.47 1.24 -9.87
N ASP A 61 3.71 1.53 -9.48
CA ASP A 61 4.62 0.50 -9.03
C ASP A 61 4.14 -0.19 -7.76
N ILE A 62 3.62 0.59 -6.82
CA ILE A 62 3.22 0.05 -5.51
C ILE A 62 1.88 -0.68 -5.58
N PHE A 63 0.89 -0.08 -6.24
CA PHE A 63 -0.48 -0.59 -6.19
C PHE A 63 -0.92 -1.34 -7.43
N PHE A 64 -0.31 -1.07 -8.56
CA PHE A 64 -0.78 -1.58 -9.85
C PHE A 64 0.38 -2.14 -10.65
N SER A 65 1.06 -3.12 -10.06
CA SER A 65 2.22 -3.73 -10.70
C SER A 65 1.82 -4.27 -12.07
N VAL A 66 2.11 -3.50 -13.11
CA VAL A 66 1.66 -3.81 -14.47
C VAL A 66 2.17 -5.17 -14.93
N GLU A 67 3.38 -5.51 -14.54
CA GLU A 67 3.97 -6.79 -14.90
C GLU A 67 3.16 -7.96 -14.42
N ASP A 68 2.63 -7.87 -13.21
CA ASP A 68 1.82 -8.94 -12.63
C ASP A 68 0.50 -9.10 -13.37
N ARG A 69 0.03 -8.05 -14.01
CA ARG A 69 -1.26 -8.07 -14.69
C ARG A 69 -1.19 -8.74 -16.06
N PHE A 70 -0.01 -8.78 -16.65
CA PHE A 70 0.16 -9.29 -18.01
C PHE A 70 0.92 -10.60 -18.07
N THR A 71 1.38 -11.12 -16.94
CA THR A 71 2.05 -12.42 -16.89
C THR A 71 1.04 -13.45 -16.46
N GLU A 72 0.41 -14.06 -17.40
CA GLU A 72 -0.58 -15.09 -17.09
C GLU A 72 -0.25 -16.38 -17.74
#